data_1fe3a1428faa28494fda4b14fd83f84c
#
_entry.id   1fe3a1428faa28494fda4b14fd83f84c
#
_cell.length_a   1.000
_cell.length_b   1.000
_cell.length_c   1.000
_cell.angle_alpha   90.00
_cell.angle_beta   90.00
_cell.angle_gamma   90.00
#
_symmetry.space_group_name_H-M   'P 1'
#
loop_
_entity.id
_entity.type
_entity.pdbx_description
1 polymer ?
#
loop_
_entity_poly.entity_id
_entity_poly.type
_entity_poly.pdbx_seq_one_letter_code
_entity_poly.pdbx_strand_id
1 'polypeptide(L)'
;MRDEHESQMKGEGGAPADRYAIRYYQRLWAEGGLMGKPEHVNGHGFVMACPGRSSDVIHIYVWIADACIQDIRWQCHMCDPWMQVAGDILCHVARGTPSAGVLQWTWEDFEHRLGGRSTLIVEHAGAAMLTLHKAVIDHQVRLCLADQQGGGAHLDPGLKLRELGFAGRAGQQRLRRRLEETFAAFDLRIPHVKMQEWVALGTVQDVSLTVQSLVERQVIQRILGQGCGFPRSFEEQLAAQA
;
A
#
# COMPACT_ATOMS: atom_id res chain seq x y z
N MET A 1 28.91 -10.58 0.97
CA MET A 1 27.58 -10.13 0.52
C MET A 1 27.60 -8.92 -0.43
N ARG A 2 28.58 -7.98 -0.36
CA ARG A 2 28.69 -6.88 -1.35
C ARG A 2 29.12 -7.36 -2.75
N ASP A 3 30.01 -8.34 -2.82
CA ASP A 3 30.62 -8.79 -4.09
C ASP A 3 29.68 -9.59 -5.00
N GLU A 4 28.69 -10.29 -4.45
CA GLU A 4 27.72 -11.08 -5.23
C GLU A 4 26.70 -10.17 -5.96
N HIS A 5 26.32 -9.03 -5.35
CA HIS A 5 25.43 -8.05 -5.99
C HIS A 5 26.13 -7.28 -7.12
N GLU A 6 27.40 -6.96 -7.00
CA GLU A 6 28.17 -6.32 -8.08
C GLU A 6 28.34 -7.25 -9.31
N SER A 7 28.40 -8.55 -9.08
CA SER A 7 28.56 -9.53 -10.18
C SER A 7 27.29 -9.65 -11.04
N GLN A 8 26.11 -9.51 -10.40
CA GLN A 8 24.82 -9.56 -11.12
C GLN A 8 24.56 -8.30 -11.95
N MET A 9 25.18 -7.16 -11.61
CA MET A 9 24.99 -5.90 -12.32
C MET A 9 25.75 -5.78 -13.66
N LYS A 10 26.64 -6.71 -14.01
CA LYS A 10 27.46 -6.64 -15.24
C LYS A 10 26.86 -7.36 -16.47
N GLY A 11 25.61 -7.87 -16.37
CA GLY A 11 24.98 -8.65 -17.44
C GLY A 11 24.34 -7.79 -18.54
N GLU A 12 25.04 -7.55 -19.63
CA GLU A 12 24.48 -6.94 -20.85
C GLU A 12 23.38 -7.80 -21.53
N GLY A 13 23.13 -9.01 -21.05
CA GLY A 13 22.18 -10.00 -21.61
C GLY A 13 20.82 -10.10 -20.95
N GLY A 14 20.50 -9.32 -19.91
CA GLY A 14 19.22 -9.40 -19.17
C GLY A 14 18.00 -8.91 -19.94
N ALA A 15 16.80 -9.30 -19.49
CA ALA A 15 15.54 -8.79 -20.02
C ALA A 15 15.50 -7.24 -19.99
N PRO A 16 14.76 -6.59 -20.89
CA PRO A 16 14.67 -5.11 -20.92
C PRO A 16 14.28 -4.50 -19.57
N ALA A 17 13.34 -5.13 -18.85
CA ALA A 17 12.90 -4.70 -17.53
C ALA A 17 14.00 -4.83 -16.46
N ASP A 18 14.84 -5.87 -16.51
CA ASP A 18 15.97 -6.02 -15.59
C ASP A 18 17.04 -4.95 -15.84
N ARG A 19 17.35 -4.66 -17.11
CA ARG A 19 18.26 -3.54 -17.47
C ARG A 19 17.72 -2.19 -17.02
N TYR A 20 16.41 -2.01 -17.07
CA TYR A 20 15.76 -0.80 -16.54
C TYR A 20 15.92 -0.73 -15.02
N ALA A 21 15.64 -1.83 -14.30
CA ALA A 21 15.75 -1.89 -12.85
C ALA A 21 17.19 -1.61 -12.37
N ILE A 22 18.20 -2.18 -13.04
CA ILE A 22 19.62 -1.96 -12.73
C ILE A 22 19.99 -0.48 -12.91
N ARG A 23 19.65 0.13 -14.05
CA ARG A 23 19.90 1.55 -14.28
C ARG A 23 19.16 2.45 -13.30
N TYR A 24 17.95 2.07 -12.95
CA TYR A 24 17.15 2.78 -11.96
C TYR A 24 17.81 2.73 -10.58
N TYR A 25 18.31 1.57 -10.14
CA TYR A 25 19.05 1.40 -8.89
C TYR A 25 20.29 2.31 -8.84
N GLN A 26 21.08 2.35 -9.92
CA GLN A 26 22.27 3.20 -10.00
C GLN A 26 21.90 4.68 -9.85
N ARG A 27 20.82 5.12 -10.50
CA ARG A 27 20.30 6.48 -10.39
C ARG A 27 19.77 6.80 -9.00
N LEU A 28 18.98 5.88 -8.43
CA LEU A 28 18.43 6.02 -7.08
C LEU A 28 19.52 6.21 -6.04
N TRP A 29 20.62 5.51 -6.20
CA TRP A 29 21.77 5.58 -5.30
C TRP A 29 22.59 6.88 -5.46
N ALA A 30 22.64 7.43 -6.66
CA ALA A 30 23.38 8.66 -6.98
C ALA A 30 22.59 9.93 -6.69
N GLU A 31 21.30 9.95 -6.99
CA GLU A 31 20.46 11.15 -7.00
C GLU A 31 19.46 11.19 -5.83
N GLY A 32 19.31 10.05 -5.12
CA GLY A 32 18.19 9.84 -4.21
C GLY A 32 16.89 9.59 -5.00
N GLY A 33 15.83 9.24 -4.26
CA GLY A 33 14.51 8.97 -4.83
C GLY A 33 13.41 9.60 -4.01
N LEU A 34 12.24 9.00 -4.05
CA LEU A 34 11.09 9.42 -3.25
C LEU A 34 11.12 8.84 -1.82
N MET A 35 12.35 8.63 -1.28
CA MET A 35 12.53 8.17 0.09
C MET A 35 12.15 9.27 1.10
N GLY A 36 11.52 8.87 2.20
CA GLY A 36 11.17 9.78 3.29
C GLY A 36 9.68 9.81 3.56
N LYS A 37 9.21 10.91 4.14
CA LYS A 37 7.81 11.18 4.42
C LYS A 37 7.43 12.52 3.80
N PRO A 38 6.27 12.64 3.14
CA PRO A 38 5.78 13.92 2.64
C PRO A 38 5.54 14.91 3.77
N GLU A 39 5.53 16.21 3.47
CA GLU A 39 5.14 17.26 4.42
C GLU A 39 3.70 17.07 4.88
N HIS A 40 2.82 16.72 3.96
CA HIS A 40 1.43 16.39 4.24
C HIS A 40 1.18 14.91 3.99
N VAL A 41 0.49 14.25 4.92
CA VAL A 41 0.13 12.84 4.83
C VAL A 41 -1.34 12.68 5.22
N ASN A 42 -2.11 12.09 4.35
CA ASN A 42 -3.50 11.72 4.62
C ASN A 42 -3.83 10.25 4.28
N GLY A 43 -2.81 9.47 3.94
CA GLY A 43 -2.90 8.03 3.81
C GLY A 43 -1.55 7.37 4.07
N HIS A 44 -1.56 6.24 4.79
CA HIS A 44 -0.38 5.48 5.17
C HIS A 44 -0.66 3.99 5.12
N GLY A 45 0.20 3.26 4.43
CA GLY A 45 0.22 1.81 4.40
C GLY A 45 1.58 1.27 4.84
N PHE A 46 1.58 0.05 5.36
CA PHE A 46 2.81 -0.68 5.65
C PHE A 46 2.62 -2.19 5.55
N VAL A 47 3.68 -2.87 5.17
CA VAL A 47 3.71 -4.33 5.02
C VAL A 47 5.12 -4.82 5.38
N MET A 48 5.24 -6.04 5.89
CA MET A 48 6.55 -6.70 5.98
C MET A 48 7.12 -6.89 4.58
N ALA A 49 8.30 -6.34 4.35
CA ALA A 49 8.91 -6.28 3.03
C ALA A 49 9.59 -7.60 2.64
N CYS A 50 10.19 -8.29 3.61
CA CYS A 50 10.94 -9.51 3.37
C CYS A 50 10.45 -10.62 4.29
N PRO A 51 10.00 -11.77 3.74
CA PRO A 51 9.59 -12.92 4.52
C PRO A 51 10.73 -13.41 5.44
N GLY A 52 10.41 -13.63 6.70
CA GLY A 52 11.38 -14.15 7.69
C GLY A 52 12.25 -13.10 8.40
N ARG A 53 12.09 -11.81 8.08
CA ARG A 53 12.76 -10.70 8.78
C ARG A 53 11.71 -9.70 9.29
N SER A 54 11.33 -9.83 10.55
CA SER A 54 10.29 -8.99 11.17
C SER A 54 10.64 -7.49 11.27
N SER A 55 11.91 -7.12 11.02
CA SER A 55 12.37 -5.73 11.01
C SER A 55 12.21 -5.01 9.67
N ASP A 56 11.99 -5.76 8.60
CA ASP A 56 11.99 -5.22 7.25
C ASP A 56 10.57 -4.83 6.86
N VAL A 57 10.19 -3.62 7.22
CA VAL A 57 8.85 -3.08 6.94
C VAL A 57 8.97 -1.96 5.92
N ILE A 58 8.26 -2.10 4.80
CA ILE A 58 8.07 -0.99 3.87
C ILE A 58 6.86 -0.17 4.28
N HIS A 59 7.02 1.15 4.30
CA HIS A 59 5.98 2.13 4.51
C HIS A 59 5.80 2.96 3.23
N ILE A 60 4.55 3.23 2.85
CA ILE A 60 4.22 4.21 1.82
C ILE A 60 3.27 5.24 2.44
N TYR A 61 3.62 6.50 2.25
CA TYR A 61 2.85 7.66 2.68
C TYR A 61 2.33 8.39 1.45
N VAL A 62 1.06 8.76 1.45
CA VAL A 62 0.43 9.49 0.36
C VAL A 62 -0.18 10.79 0.85
N TRP A 63 -0.08 11.83 0.00
CA TRP A 63 -0.88 13.02 0.04
C TRP A 63 -1.84 13.00 -1.14
N ILE A 64 -3.14 12.85 -0.88
CA ILE A 64 -4.19 12.81 -1.89
C ILE A 64 -5.03 14.06 -1.75
N ALA A 65 -5.12 14.86 -2.83
CA ALA A 65 -6.00 15.99 -2.95
C ALA A 65 -6.66 15.95 -4.33
N ASP A 66 -7.88 16.46 -4.43
CA ASP A 66 -8.68 16.45 -5.67
C ASP A 66 -8.76 15.04 -6.31
N ALA A 67 -8.93 14.02 -5.46
CA ALA A 67 -8.96 12.60 -5.80
C ALA A 67 -7.67 12.05 -6.46
N CYS A 68 -6.60 12.83 -6.57
CA CYS A 68 -5.32 12.43 -7.16
C CYS A 68 -4.19 12.38 -6.12
N ILE A 69 -3.24 11.48 -6.30
CA ILE A 69 -2.03 11.37 -5.47
C ILE A 69 -1.11 12.54 -5.84
N GLN A 70 -1.07 13.59 -5.03
CA GLN A 70 -0.25 14.78 -5.25
C GLN A 70 1.20 14.57 -4.84
N ASP A 71 1.42 13.93 -3.69
CA ASP A 71 2.75 13.50 -3.27
C ASP A 71 2.70 12.10 -2.68
N ILE A 72 3.79 11.37 -2.83
CA ILE A 72 3.95 10.01 -2.37
C ILE A 72 5.42 9.78 -2.03
N ARG A 73 5.66 9.17 -0.89
CA ARG A 73 6.99 8.82 -0.41
C ARG A 73 6.98 7.43 0.20
N TRP A 74 8.15 6.80 0.20
CA TRP A 74 8.35 5.50 0.81
C TRP A 74 9.48 5.53 1.84
N GLN A 75 9.39 4.65 2.81
CA GLN A 75 10.46 4.37 3.76
C GLN A 75 10.57 2.86 3.94
N CYS A 76 11.79 2.37 4.05
CA CYS A 76 12.04 1.01 4.43
C CYS A 76 13.30 0.91 5.27
N HIS A 77 13.22 0.22 6.39
CA HIS A 77 14.36 -0.08 7.24
C HIS A 77 14.96 -1.41 6.82
N MET A 78 16.27 -1.44 6.56
CA MET A 78 17.04 -2.68 6.28
C MET A 78 16.58 -3.49 5.07
N CYS A 79 15.79 -2.89 4.18
CA CYS A 79 15.28 -3.57 3.00
C CYS A 79 16.37 -3.90 1.98
N ASP A 80 16.12 -5.01 1.29
CA ASP A 80 16.86 -5.38 0.09
C ASP A 80 16.86 -4.22 -0.92
N PRO A 81 17.97 -3.97 -1.64
CA PRO A 81 18.06 -2.93 -2.66
C PRO A 81 16.95 -3.00 -3.71
N TRP A 82 16.52 -4.20 -4.10
CA TRP A 82 15.45 -4.37 -5.08
C TRP A 82 14.07 -4.00 -4.56
N MET A 83 13.85 -4.13 -3.24
CA MET A 83 12.65 -3.58 -2.60
C MET A 83 12.64 -2.04 -2.69
N GLN A 84 13.79 -1.40 -2.47
CA GLN A 84 13.93 0.05 -2.58
C GLN A 84 13.63 0.51 -4.02
N VAL A 85 14.15 -0.19 -5.01
CA VAL A 85 13.87 0.07 -6.43
C VAL A 85 12.39 -0.12 -6.74
N ALA A 86 11.79 -1.23 -6.32
CA ALA A 86 10.36 -1.50 -6.54
C ALA A 86 9.48 -0.42 -5.91
N GLY A 87 9.75 -0.05 -4.65
CA GLY A 87 9.02 0.98 -3.92
C GLY A 87 9.13 2.35 -4.58
N ASP A 88 10.33 2.75 -4.99
CA ASP A 88 10.57 4.06 -5.59
C ASP A 88 9.94 4.18 -6.98
N ILE A 89 10.10 3.17 -7.83
CA ILE A 89 9.45 3.12 -9.16
C ILE A 89 7.93 3.21 -8.99
N LEU A 90 7.36 2.41 -8.06
CA LEU A 90 5.93 2.40 -7.82
C LEU A 90 5.43 3.78 -7.39
N CYS A 91 6.16 4.46 -6.51
CA CYS A 91 5.84 5.82 -6.08
C CYS A 91 5.89 6.81 -7.26
N HIS A 92 6.90 6.74 -8.12
CA HIS A 92 6.96 7.59 -9.31
C HIS A 92 5.80 7.36 -10.26
N VAL A 93 5.40 6.10 -10.47
CA VAL A 93 4.28 5.73 -11.36
C VAL A 93 2.93 6.15 -10.77
N ALA A 94 2.79 6.07 -9.44
CA ALA A 94 1.54 6.40 -8.77
C ALA A 94 1.31 7.91 -8.61
N ARG A 95 2.36 8.73 -8.61
CA ARG A 95 2.24 10.17 -8.49
C ARG A 95 1.43 10.76 -9.66
N GLY A 96 0.47 11.61 -9.34
CA GLY A 96 -0.45 12.20 -10.33
C GLY A 96 -1.60 11.29 -10.76
N THR A 97 -1.63 10.03 -10.30
CA THR A 97 -2.71 9.09 -10.65
C THR A 97 -3.93 9.31 -9.76
N PRO A 98 -5.17 9.18 -10.30
CA PRO A 98 -6.36 9.14 -9.47
C PRO A 98 -6.29 7.98 -8.47
N SER A 99 -6.54 8.28 -7.18
CA SER A 99 -6.43 7.30 -6.10
C SER A 99 -7.35 6.09 -6.28
N ALA A 100 -8.56 6.31 -6.83
CA ALA A 100 -9.48 5.24 -7.18
C ALA A 100 -8.90 4.28 -8.23
N GLY A 101 -8.16 4.81 -9.21
CA GLY A 101 -7.50 4.01 -10.24
C GLY A 101 -6.41 3.13 -9.65
N VAL A 102 -5.66 3.63 -8.67
CA VAL A 102 -4.60 2.85 -8.00
C VAL A 102 -5.18 1.60 -7.33
N LEU A 103 -6.36 1.67 -6.71
CA LEU A 103 -7.01 0.51 -6.09
C LEU A 103 -7.44 -0.58 -7.09
N GLN A 104 -7.41 -0.29 -8.39
CA GLN A 104 -7.69 -1.26 -9.45
C GLN A 104 -6.45 -1.86 -10.07
N TRP A 105 -5.24 -1.36 -9.71
CA TRP A 105 -4.01 -1.84 -10.32
C TRP A 105 -3.74 -3.29 -9.98
N THR A 106 -3.33 -4.02 -11.02
CA THR A 106 -2.84 -5.39 -10.95
C THR A 106 -1.32 -5.41 -11.08
N TRP A 107 -0.74 -6.54 -10.82
CA TRP A 107 0.66 -6.82 -11.12
C TRP A 107 1.02 -6.55 -12.60
N GLU A 108 0.14 -6.95 -13.52
CA GLU A 108 0.33 -6.76 -14.96
C GLU A 108 0.40 -5.28 -15.34
N ASP A 109 -0.40 -4.42 -14.69
CA ASP A 109 -0.33 -2.97 -14.88
C ASP A 109 1.04 -2.41 -14.49
N PHE A 110 1.63 -2.93 -13.42
CA PHE A 110 2.96 -2.52 -12.98
C PHE A 110 4.05 -3.05 -13.93
N GLU A 111 4.01 -4.32 -14.34
CA GLU A 111 4.92 -4.90 -15.32
C GLU A 111 4.85 -4.17 -16.67
N HIS A 112 3.65 -3.83 -17.13
CA HIS A 112 3.46 -3.07 -18.36
C HIS A 112 4.20 -1.72 -18.31
N ARG A 113 4.13 -1.03 -17.17
CA ARG A 113 4.82 0.25 -16.97
C ARG A 113 6.34 0.12 -16.87
N LEU A 114 6.83 -1.04 -16.47
CA LEU A 114 8.27 -1.37 -16.48
C LEU A 114 8.79 -1.75 -17.87
N GLY A 115 7.92 -1.98 -18.85
CA GLY A 115 8.29 -2.54 -20.16
C GLY A 115 8.51 -4.05 -20.12
N GLY A 116 7.92 -4.76 -19.15
CA GLY A 116 7.94 -6.20 -19.00
C GLY A 116 8.26 -6.67 -17.58
N ARG A 117 8.32 -7.98 -17.40
CA ARG A 117 8.63 -8.61 -16.12
C ARG A 117 10.11 -8.50 -15.78
N SER A 118 10.43 -7.98 -14.60
CA SER A 118 11.78 -7.95 -14.06
C SER A 118 11.97 -9.08 -13.04
N THR A 119 12.98 -9.93 -13.24
CA THR A 119 13.32 -11.01 -12.30
C THR A 119 13.95 -10.49 -11.02
N LEU A 120 14.50 -9.26 -11.04
CA LEU A 120 15.17 -8.64 -9.91
C LEU A 120 14.19 -8.06 -8.87
N ILE A 121 13.07 -7.52 -9.32
CA ILE A 121 12.12 -6.84 -8.44
C ILE A 121 10.80 -7.59 -8.24
N VAL A 122 10.61 -8.72 -8.96
CA VAL A 122 9.35 -9.48 -8.94
C VAL A 122 8.93 -9.90 -7.54
N GLU A 123 9.87 -10.32 -6.70
CA GLU A 123 9.59 -10.78 -5.34
C GLU A 123 9.19 -9.65 -4.38
N HIS A 124 9.57 -8.42 -4.69
CA HIS A 124 9.38 -7.23 -3.83
C HIS A 124 8.21 -6.36 -4.27
N ALA A 125 7.90 -6.37 -5.53
CA ALA A 125 6.91 -5.46 -6.09
C ALA A 125 5.49 -5.76 -5.58
N GLY A 126 5.15 -7.01 -5.29
CA GLY A 126 3.88 -7.37 -4.66
C GLY A 126 3.69 -6.72 -3.29
N ALA A 127 4.72 -6.74 -2.45
CA ALA A 127 4.70 -6.09 -1.15
C ALA A 127 4.61 -4.56 -1.28
N ALA A 128 5.34 -3.95 -2.22
CA ALA A 128 5.25 -2.52 -2.49
C ALA A 128 3.85 -2.13 -2.97
N MET A 129 3.25 -2.88 -3.90
CA MET A 129 1.89 -2.65 -4.38
C MET A 129 0.86 -2.77 -3.26
N LEU A 130 0.93 -3.83 -2.44
CA LEU A 130 0.03 -3.99 -1.30
C LEU A 130 0.16 -2.82 -0.33
N THR A 131 1.38 -2.34 -0.08
CA THR A 131 1.63 -1.18 0.77
C THR A 131 0.96 0.08 0.21
N LEU A 132 1.06 0.31 -1.09
CA LEU A 132 0.40 1.44 -1.76
C LEU A 132 -1.13 1.34 -1.68
N HIS A 133 -1.70 0.16 -1.94
CA HIS A 133 -3.14 -0.04 -1.80
C HIS A 133 -3.60 0.23 -0.36
N LYS A 134 -2.85 -0.24 0.64
CA LYS A 134 -3.14 0.05 2.05
C LYS A 134 -3.10 1.54 2.36
N ALA A 135 -2.15 2.29 1.79
CA ALA A 135 -2.08 3.74 1.98
C ALA A 135 -3.31 4.46 1.39
N VAL A 136 -3.78 4.03 0.22
CA VAL A 136 -5.00 4.59 -0.38
C VAL A 136 -6.24 4.17 0.42
N ILE A 137 -6.31 2.94 0.93
CA ILE A 137 -7.40 2.48 1.81
C ILE A 137 -7.44 3.31 3.10
N ASP A 138 -6.30 3.59 3.73
CA ASP A 138 -6.23 4.47 4.91
C ASP A 138 -6.82 5.85 4.61
N HIS A 139 -6.47 6.44 3.47
CA HIS A 139 -7.05 7.70 3.02
C HIS A 139 -8.58 7.62 2.89
N GLN A 140 -9.11 6.58 2.25
CA GLN A 140 -10.56 6.41 2.07
C GLN A 140 -11.28 6.24 3.43
N VAL A 141 -10.69 5.52 4.38
CA VAL A 141 -11.22 5.41 5.74
C VAL A 141 -11.27 6.78 6.41
N ARG A 142 -10.21 7.58 6.31
CA ARG A 142 -10.16 8.93 6.88
C ARG A 142 -11.23 9.84 6.25
N LEU A 143 -11.44 9.76 4.94
CA LEU A 143 -12.54 10.48 4.28
C LEU A 143 -13.91 10.08 4.85
N CYS A 144 -14.17 8.79 5.02
CA CYS A 144 -15.41 8.31 5.64
C CYS A 144 -15.65 8.85 7.06
N LEU A 145 -14.55 9.06 7.81
CA LEU A 145 -14.61 9.56 9.17
C LEU A 145 -14.72 11.08 9.24
N ALA A 146 -14.12 11.82 8.30
CA ALA A 146 -14.06 13.28 8.26
C ALA A 146 -15.37 13.97 7.86
N ASP A 147 -16.23 13.29 7.13
CA ASP A 147 -17.40 13.86 6.43
C ASP A 147 -18.43 14.61 7.32
N GLN A 148 -18.36 14.48 8.64
CA GLN A 148 -19.23 15.24 9.56
C GLN A 148 -18.67 16.59 10.00
N GLN A 149 -17.38 16.86 9.77
CA GLN A 149 -16.72 18.07 10.31
C GLN A 149 -16.29 19.08 9.24
N GLY A 150 -16.58 18.82 7.95
CA GLY A 150 -16.22 19.74 6.87
C GLY A 150 -14.72 19.95 6.65
N GLY A 151 -13.89 19.23 7.39
CA GLY A 151 -12.43 19.25 7.29
C GLY A 151 -11.97 18.01 6.55
N GLY A 152 -11.35 18.20 5.40
CA GLY A 152 -10.84 17.11 4.57
C GLY A 152 -10.02 16.06 5.32
N ALA A 153 -9.44 15.11 4.64
CA ALA A 153 -8.80 13.88 5.14
C ALA A 153 -7.64 14.03 6.17
N HIS A 154 -7.49 15.19 6.80
CA HIS A 154 -6.50 15.48 7.85
C HIS A 154 -7.03 15.14 9.25
N LEU A 155 -7.43 13.89 9.45
CA LEU A 155 -7.75 13.43 10.79
C LEU A 155 -6.49 12.97 11.51
N ASP A 156 -6.32 13.44 12.76
CA ASP A 156 -5.31 12.89 13.65
C ASP A 156 -5.56 11.38 13.83
N PRO A 157 -4.56 10.52 13.57
CA PRO A 157 -4.67 9.08 13.76
C PRO A 157 -5.12 8.67 15.16
N GLY A 158 -4.75 9.43 16.19
CA GLY A 158 -5.09 9.19 17.59
C GLY A 158 -6.48 9.66 18.00
N LEU A 159 -7.19 10.40 17.15
CA LEU A 159 -8.52 10.94 17.45
C LEU A 159 -9.52 9.78 17.67
N LYS A 160 -10.29 9.86 18.74
CA LYS A 160 -11.25 8.80 19.10
C LYS A 160 -12.54 8.91 18.31
N LEU A 161 -13.08 7.79 17.89
CA LEU A 161 -14.33 7.72 17.11
C LEU A 161 -15.53 8.37 17.82
N ARG A 162 -15.56 8.34 19.16
CA ARG A 162 -16.60 9.02 19.94
C ARG A 162 -16.58 10.55 19.74
N GLU A 163 -15.41 11.14 19.55
CA GLU A 163 -15.22 12.58 19.32
C GLU A 163 -15.69 12.97 17.92
N LEU A 164 -15.69 12.03 16.99
CA LEU A 164 -16.23 12.14 15.64
C LEU A 164 -17.74 11.80 15.55
N GLY A 165 -18.42 11.63 16.69
CA GLY A 165 -19.86 11.32 16.71
C GLY A 165 -20.24 9.88 16.36
N PHE A 166 -19.28 8.95 16.35
CA PHE A 166 -19.54 7.54 16.11
C PHE A 166 -19.74 6.71 17.38
N ALA A 167 -20.03 7.36 18.50
CA ALA A 167 -20.34 6.69 19.74
C ALA A 167 -21.70 5.98 19.72
N GLY A 168 -21.81 4.89 20.49
CA GLY A 168 -23.05 4.13 20.66
C GLY A 168 -23.49 3.36 19.41
N ARG A 169 -24.58 2.61 19.53
CA ARG A 169 -25.07 1.71 18.48
C ARG A 169 -25.40 2.43 17.15
N ALA A 170 -26.03 3.59 17.24
CA ALA A 170 -26.42 4.36 16.06
C ALA A 170 -25.18 4.94 15.31
N GLY A 171 -24.18 5.43 16.07
CA GLY A 171 -22.92 5.89 15.49
C GLY A 171 -22.16 4.76 14.79
N GLN A 172 -22.09 3.60 15.41
CA GLN A 172 -21.46 2.41 14.85
C GLN A 172 -22.14 1.94 13.55
N GLN A 173 -23.47 1.94 13.52
CA GLN A 173 -24.23 1.60 12.30
C GLN A 173 -24.01 2.59 11.16
N ARG A 174 -23.92 3.90 11.48
CA ARG A 174 -23.59 4.92 10.46
C ARG A 174 -22.20 4.73 9.89
N LEU A 175 -21.19 4.53 10.75
CA LEU A 175 -19.82 4.30 10.31
C LEU A 175 -19.73 3.07 9.42
N ARG A 176 -20.33 1.97 9.85
CA ARG A 176 -20.38 0.74 9.09
C ARG A 176 -20.96 0.96 7.69
N ARG A 177 -22.15 1.55 7.60
CA ARG A 177 -22.80 1.81 6.31
C ARG A 177 -21.93 2.65 5.40
N ARG A 178 -21.28 3.71 5.90
CA ARG A 178 -20.36 4.54 5.14
C ARG A 178 -19.16 3.76 4.60
N LEU A 179 -18.54 2.95 5.45
CA LEU A 179 -17.42 2.11 5.03
C LEU A 179 -17.86 1.10 3.97
N GLU A 180 -19.00 0.42 4.17
CA GLU A 180 -19.55 -0.53 3.20
C GLU A 180 -19.84 0.15 1.85
N GLU A 181 -20.50 1.31 1.84
CA GLU A 181 -20.81 2.10 0.64
C GLU A 181 -19.53 2.56 -0.07
N THR A 182 -18.56 3.10 0.68
CA THR A 182 -17.30 3.59 0.11
C THR A 182 -16.49 2.46 -0.51
N PHE A 183 -16.32 1.35 0.19
CA PHE A 183 -15.49 0.24 -0.31
C PHE A 183 -16.19 -0.60 -1.39
N ALA A 184 -17.53 -0.63 -1.41
CA ALA A 184 -18.27 -1.23 -2.51
C ALA A 184 -18.00 -0.53 -3.87
N ALA A 185 -17.73 0.78 -3.86
CA ALA A 185 -17.34 1.52 -5.06
C ALA A 185 -15.98 1.06 -5.66
N PHE A 186 -15.18 0.36 -4.88
CA PHE A 186 -13.90 -0.23 -5.29
C PHE A 186 -13.96 -1.76 -5.42
N ASP A 187 -15.15 -2.36 -5.44
CA ASP A 187 -15.37 -3.81 -5.40
C ASP A 187 -14.67 -4.50 -4.21
N LEU A 188 -14.57 -3.81 -3.08
CA LEU A 188 -14.05 -4.34 -1.84
C LEU A 188 -15.20 -4.53 -0.84
N ARG A 189 -15.33 -5.73 -0.30
CA ARG A 189 -16.39 -6.08 0.65
C ARG A 189 -15.84 -6.08 2.08
N ILE A 190 -16.50 -5.36 2.97
CA ILE A 190 -16.19 -5.37 4.39
C ILE A 190 -17.09 -6.42 5.06
N PRO A 191 -16.51 -7.51 5.62
CA PRO A 191 -17.29 -8.57 6.23
C PRO A 191 -18.09 -8.10 7.45
N HIS A 192 -19.34 -8.51 7.55
CA HIS A 192 -20.29 -8.10 8.60
C HIS A 192 -19.84 -8.44 10.03
N VAL A 193 -19.16 -9.56 10.20
CA VAL A 193 -19.03 -10.23 11.50
C VAL A 193 -18.03 -9.56 12.44
N LYS A 194 -17.05 -8.82 11.91
CA LYS A 194 -15.94 -8.27 12.71
C LYS A 194 -16.04 -6.80 13.09
N MET A 195 -17.04 -6.06 12.58
CA MET A 195 -17.15 -4.61 12.85
C MET A 195 -17.79 -4.23 14.18
N GLN A 196 -18.47 -5.15 14.87
CA GLN A 196 -19.29 -4.79 16.03
C GLN A 196 -18.48 -4.53 17.31
N GLU A 197 -17.31 -5.15 17.46
CA GLU A 197 -16.59 -5.15 18.74
C GLU A 197 -15.60 -4.00 18.92
N TRP A 198 -15.02 -3.47 17.86
CA TRP A 198 -13.88 -2.53 17.95
C TRP A 198 -14.20 -1.07 17.64
N VAL A 199 -15.34 -0.79 17.02
CA VAL A 199 -15.76 0.60 16.73
C VAL A 199 -16.06 1.39 18.00
N ALA A 200 -16.39 0.73 19.12
CA ALA A 200 -16.82 1.40 20.35
C ALA A 200 -15.70 2.16 21.09
N LEU A 201 -14.45 1.75 20.97
CA LEU A 201 -13.32 2.25 21.77
C LEU A 201 -12.12 2.70 20.95
N GLY A 202 -12.14 2.53 19.64
CA GLY A 202 -11.00 2.72 18.77
C GLY A 202 -10.75 4.18 18.38
N THR A 203 -9.56 4.39 17.82
CA THR A 203 -9.12 5.63 17.18
C THR A 203 -9.32 5.56 15.66
N VAL A 204 -9.08 6.68 14.97
CA VAL A 204 -9.03 6.73 13.50
C VAL A 204 -8.06 5.67 12.96
N GLN A 205 -6.89 5.54 13.59
CA GLN A 205 -5.88 4.55 13.19
C GLN A 205 -6.37 3.12 13.37
N ASP A 206 -7.04 2.80 14.48
CA ASP A 206 -7.55 1.45 14.74
C ASP A 206 -8.57 1.03 13.68
N VAL A 207 -9.47 1.94 13.29
CA VAL A 207 -10.43 1.68 12.21
C VAL A 207 -9.71 1.44 10.89
N SER A 208 -8.74 2.30 10.56
CA SER A 208 -7.99 2.17 9.32
C SER A 208 -7.25 0.84 9.23
N LEU A 209 -6.49 0.47 10.26
CA LEU A 209 -5.76 -0.80 10.32
C LEU A 209 -6.70 -2.00 10.22
N THR A 210 -7.86 -1.92 10.87
CA THR A 210 -8.84 -3.00 10.82
C THR A 210 -9.46 -3.12 9.42
N VAL A 211 -9.84 -2.02 8.79
CA VAL A 211 -10.36 -2.06 7.42
C VAL A 211 -9.31 -2.59 6.45
N GLN A 212 -8.07 -2.11 6.54
CA GLN A 212 -6.96 -2.64 5.75
C GLN A 212 -6.83 -4.15 5.88
N SER A 213 -6.86 -4.67 7.12
CA SER A 213 -6.79 -6.12 7.38
C SER A 213 -8.00 -6.89 6.83
N LEU A 214 -9.20 -6.33 6.93
CA LEU A 214 -10.43 -6.98 6.46
C LEU A 214 -10.49 -7.13 4.93
N VAL A 215 -9.93 -6.18 4.20
CA VAL A 215 -9.93 -6.20 2.73
C VAL A 215 -8.63 -6.71 2.13
N GLU A 216 -7.60 -6.96 2.94
CA GLU A 216 -6.25 -7.33 2.50
C GLU A 216 -6.24 -8.50 1.53
N ARG A 217 -6.96 -9.59 1.86
CA ARG A 217 -7.04 -10.77 0.99
C ARG A 217 -7.64 -10.43 -0.38
N GLN A 218 -8.65 -9.57 -0.43
CA GLN A 218 -9.27 -9.15 -1.69
C GLN A 218 -8.32 -8.28 -2.51
N VAL A 219 -7.58 -7.39 -1.85
CA VAL A 219 -6.54 -6.56 -2.48
C VAL A 219 -5.44 -7.44 -3.05
N ILE A 220 -4.95 -8.41 -2.30
CA ILE A 220 -3.93 -9.35 -2.75
C ILE A 220 -4.42 -10.13 -3.97
N GLN A 221 -5.64 -10.68 -3.92
CA GLN A 221 -6.21 -11.39 -5.07
C GLN A 221 -6.32 -10.51 -6.32
N ARG A 222 -6.61 -9.22 -6.14
CA ARG A 222 -6.64 -8.24 -7.24
C ARG A 222 -5.24 -7.98 -7.79
N ILE A 223 -4.26 -7.70 -6.93
CA ILE A 223 -2.87 -7.47 -7.34
C ILE A 223 -2.35 -8.67 -8.12
N LEU A 224 -2.64 -9.88 -7.68
CA LEU A 224 -2.20 -11.10 -8.33
C LEU A 224 -2.77 -11.29 -9.74
N GLY A 225 -3.96 -10.74 -10.01
CA GLY A 225 -4.64 -11.01 -11.26
C GLY A 225 -4.91 -12.51 -11.48
N GLN A 226 -5.34 -12.87 -12.68
CA GLN A 226 -5.44 -14.26 -13.10
C GLN A 226 -4.09 -14.69 -13.68
N GLY A 227 -3.21 -15.24 -12.87
CA GLY A 227 -2.01 -15.92 -13.38
C GLY A 227 -0.64 -15.51 -12.82
N CYS A 228 -0.57 -14.52 -11.92
CA CYS A 228 0.69 -14.20 -11.24
C CYS A 228 0.75 -14.91 -9.88
N GLY A 229 1.75 -15.77 -9.69
CA GLY A 229 2.07 -16.30 -8.35
C GLY A 229 2.87 -15.28 -7.56
N PHE A 230 2.46 -14.96 -6.34
CA PHE A 230 3.36 -14.38 -5.35
C PHE A 230 4.50 -15.40 -5.08
N PRO A 231 5.65 -14.93 -4.60
CA PRO A 231 6.65 -15.83 -4.05
C PRO A 231 5.99 -16.81 -3.09
N ARG A 232 6.36 -18.09 -3.16
CA ARG A 232 5.77 -19.16 -2.31
C ARG A 232 5.68 -18.79 -0.83
N SER A 233 6.67 -18.03 -0.33
CA SER A 233 6.70 -17.50 1.04
C SER A 233 5.51 -16.58 1.39
N PHE A 234 4.94 -15.87 0.43
CA PHE A 234 3.79 -15.00 0.66
C PHE A 234 2.48 -15.81 0.62
N GLU A 235 2.37 -16.79 -0.27
CA GLU A 235 1.26 -17.75 -0.30
C GLU A 235 1.20 -18.57 0.99
N GLU A 236 2.34 -19.00 1.53
CA GLU A 236 2.44 -19.70 2.80
C GLU A 236 2.00 -18.81 3.98
N GLN A 237 2.34 -17.53 3.99
CA GLN A 237 1.88 -16.58 5.01
C GLN A 237 0.37 -16.34 4.94
N LEU A 238 -0.21 -16.28 3.76
CA LEU A 238 -1.66 -16.18 3.57
C LEU A 238 -2.39 -17.43 4.05
N ALA A 239 -1.84 -18.60 3.77
CA ALA A 239 -2.39 -19.88 4.21
C ALA A 239 -2.34 -20.06 5.73
N ALA A 240 -1.34 -19.49 6.40
CA ALA A 240 -1.20 -19.53 7.85
C ALA A 240 -2.16 -18.55 8.60
N GLN A 241 -2.75 -17.58 7.88
CA GLN A 241 -3.69 -16.59 8.43
C GLN A 241 -5.18 -16.96 8.14
N ALA A 242 -5.42 -17.98 7.36
CA ALA A 242 -6.76 -18.48 7.00
C ALA A 242 -7.24 -19.55 7.97
#